data_45b65457e88847109f902e4df6942588
#
_entry.id   45b65457e88847109f902e4df6942588
#
_cell.length_a   1.000
_cell.length_b   1.000
_cell.length_c   1.000
_cell.angle_alpha   90.00
_cell.angle_beta   90.00
_cell.angle_gamma   90.00
#
_symmetry.space_group_name_H-M   'P 1'
#
loop_
_entity.id
_entity.type
_entity.pdbx_description
1 polymer ?
#
loop_
_entity_poly.entity_id
_entity_poly.type
_entity_poly.pdbx_seq_one_letter_code
_entity_poly.pdbx_strand_id
1 'polypeptide(L)'
;AVDGISYTFPMGEKITVGVGNDYAGSSLYSTACVYGGPTKGLDDCGNAMSAMDASEATGLSASFDIGNGFAAAVGYEGEGDTASGLMTKEGTDTYGAQLSYSADQYAASLTYANYDTSTTDTTYWGLNGYWTPAETGTAVPSISVGYEVGNPDNTSVDTSHYLSLIHISEPTRLQDI
;
A
#
# COMPACT_ATOMS: atom_id res chain seq x y z
N ALA A 1 -18.24 6.88 -19.61
CA ALA A 1 -17.44 5.67 -19.77
C ALA A 1 -17.40 4.96 -18.42
N VAL A 2 -17.30 3.65 -18.41
CA VAL A 2 -17.01 2.86 -17.20
C VAL A 2 -15.49 2.71 -17.23
N ASP A 3 -14.80 3.24 -16.22
CA ASP A 3 -13.32 3.21 -16.19
C ASP A 3 -12.83 1.83 -15.79
N GLY A 4 -13.43 1.18 -14.80
CA GLY A 4 -13.06 -0.14 -14.38
C GLY A 4 -14.19 -0.93 -13.76
N ILE A 5 -14.02 -2.24 -13.64
CA ILE A 5 -14.93 -3.14 -12.93
C ILE A 5 -14.09 -3.99 -12.00
N SER A 6 -14.37 -3.89 -10.71
CA SER A 6 -13.72 -4.73 -9.71
C SER A 6 -14.74 -5.44 -8.82
N TYR A 7 -14.33 -6.55 -8.27
CA TYR A 7 -15.11 -7.34 -7.35
C TYR A 7 -14.27 -7.82 -6.17
N THR A 8 -14.74 -7.54 -4.97
CA THR A 8 -14.12 -7.99 -3.73
C THR A 8 -15.08 -8.89 -2.97
N PHE A 9 -14.61 -10.04 -2.53
CA PHE A 9 -15.45 -11.03 -1.84
C PHE A 9 -14.67 -11.76 -0.73
N PRO A 10 -15.37 -12.15 0.35
CA PRO A 10 -14.79 -13.00 1.38
C PRO A 10 -14.71 -14.45 0.91
N MET A 11 -13.61 -15.12 1.24
CA MET A 11 -13.42 -16.55 1.04
C MET A 11 -13.22 -17.22 2.41
N GLY A 12 -14.32 -17.65 3.01
CA GLY A 12 -14.37 -18.08 4.40
C GLY A 12 -14.35 -16.88 5.37
N GLU A 13 -13.87 -17.10 6.59
CA GLU A 13 -13.90 -16.10 7.67
C GLU A 13 -12.66 -15.21 7.72
N LYS A 14 -11.58 -15.63 7.07
CA LYS A 14 -10.26 -15.02 7.25
C LYS A 14 -9.62 -14.49 5.97
N ILE A 15 -10.17 -14.82 4.82
CA ILE A 15 -9.58 -14.43 3.53
C ILE A 15 -10.52 -13.48 2.83
N THR A 16 -9.98 -12.40 2.29
CA THR A 16 -10.66 -11.51 1.36
C THR A 16 -9.89 -11.53 0.05
N VAL A 17 -10.60 -11.65 -1.06
CA VAL A 17 -10.02 -11.64 -2.41
C VAL A 17 -10.63 -10.50 -3.21
N GLY A 18 -9.80 -9.80 -3.94
CA GLY A 18 -10.20 -8.75 -4.87
C GLY A 18 -9.63 -9.01 -6.25
N VAL A 19 -10.40 -8.73 -7.29
CA VAL A 19 -10.00 -8.87 -8.69
C VAL A 19 -10.72 -7.83 -9.53
N GLY A 20 -10.06 -7.31 -10.53
CA GLY A 20 -10.69 -6.35 -11.43
C GLY A 20 -9.81 -5.92 -12.59
N ASN A 21 -10.43 -5.18 -13.49
CA ASN A 21 -9.75 -4.32 -14.43
C ASN A 21 -9.78 -2.91 -13.84
N ASP A 22 -8.69 -2.15 -13.96
CA ASP A 22 -8.46 -0.92 -13.20
C ASP A 22 -8.53 -1.18 -11.66
N TYR A 23 -7.73 -2.14 -11.23
CA TYR A 23 -7.68 -2.62 -9.86
C TYR A 23 -6.23 -2.81 -9.42
N ALA A 24 -5.81 -2.03 -8.42
CA ALA A 24 -4.46 -2.10 -7.90
C ALA A 24 -4.20 -3.44 -7.15
N GLY A 25 -3.06 -4.05 -7.39
CA GLY A 25 -2.63 -5.25 -6.68
C GLY A 25 -2.49 -5.04 -5.17
N SER A 26 -2.29 -3.80 -4.75
CA SER A 26 -2.20 -3.39 -3.34
C SER A 26 -3.55 -3.08 -2.67
N SER A 27 -4.68 -3.19 -3.35
CA SER A 27 -6.00 -2.75 -2.85
C SER A 27 -6.43 -3.35 -1.50
N LEU A 28 -5.88 -4.50 -1.12
CA LEU A 28 -6.14 -5.15 0.17
C LEU A 28 -4.98 -5.06 1.15
N TYR A 29 -3.98 -4.22 0.87
CA TYR A 29 -2.86 -3.99 1.79
C TYR A 29 -3.25 -2.99 2.89
N SER A 30 -2.59 -3.08 4.03
CA SER A 30 -2.70 -2.11 5.10
C SER A 30 -1.76 -0.94 4.83
N THR A 31 -2.25 0.30 4.87
CA THR A 31 -1.40 1.48 4.73
C THR A 31 -0.51 1.71 5.95
N ALA A 32 -0.91 1.22 7.12
CA ALA A 32 -0.24 1.48 8.41
C ALA A 32 0.16 2.96 8.59
N CYS A 33 -0.71 3.86 8.15
CA CYS A 33 -0.52 5.29 8.15
C CYS A 33 -1.83 5.97 8.56
N VAL A 34 -1.76 7.00 9.39
CA VAL A 34 -2.95 7.74 9.83
C VAL A 34 -3.39 8.75 8.77
N TYR A 35 -2.42 9.31 8.06
CA TYR A 35 -2.66 10.34 7.03
C TYR A 35 -1.81 10.02 5.80
N GLY A 36 -2.42 10.11 4.63
CA GLY A 36 -1.73 9.95 3.36
C GLY A 36 -0.70 11.07 3.11
N GLY A 37 0.30 10.76 2.32
CA GLY A 37 1.31 11.73 1.88
C GLY A 37 0.78 12.69 0.81
N PRO A 38 1.47 13.80 0.57
CA PRO A 38 1.04 14.82 -0.38
C PRO A 38 1.36 14.48 -1.85
N THR A 39 2.10 13.42 -2.12
CA THR A 39 2.54 13.02 -3.47
C THR A 39 2.43 11.53 -3.68
N LYS A 40 2.24 11.08 -4.92
CA LYS A 40 2.13 9.64 -5.26
C LYS A 40 3.29 8.78 -4.78
N GLY A 41 4.50 9.28 -4.78
CA GLY A 41 5.67 8.53 -4.28
C GLY A 41 5.72 8.34 -2.77
N LEU A 42 4.86 9.06 -2.02
CA LEU A 42 4.78 9.03 -0.57
C LEU A 42 3.35 8.90 -0.06
N ASP A 43 2.37 8.72 -0.96
CA ASP A 43 0.94 8.60 -0.60
C ASP A 43 0.70 7.49 0.40
N ASP A 44 1.42 6.40 0.27
CA ASP A 44 1.30 5.22 1.10
C ASP A 44 2.32 5.22 2.25
N CYS A 45 2.70 6.40 2.70
CA CYS A 45 3.65 6.60 3.81
C CYS A 45 5.04 5.98 3.57
N GLY A 46 5.53 5.98 2.33
CA GLY A 46 6.79 5.34 1.95
C GLY A 46 6.68 3.81 1.92
N ASN A 47 5.49 3.29 1.70
CA ASN A 47 5.28 1.87 1.52
C ASN A 47 5.44 1.49 0.05
N ALA A 48 6.02 0.34 -0.24
CA ALA A 48 6.14 -0.23 -1.57
C ALA A 48 4.79 -0.43 -2.31
N MET A 49 3.68 -0.09 -1.68
CA MET A 49 2.34 -0.09 -2.28
C MET A 49 2.25 0.77 -3.53
N SER A 50 2.95 1.92 -3.58
CA SER A 50 2.92 2.80 -4.73
C SER A 50 3.48 2.16 -6.01
N ALA A 51 4.32 1.14 -5.88
CA ALA A 51 4.78 0.34 -7.02
C ALA A 51 3.69 -0.60 -7.57
N MET A 52 2.62 -0.83 -6.80
CA MET A 52 1.51 -1.72 -7.10
C MET A 52 0.17 -0.98 -7.23
N ASP A 53 0.21 0.29 -7.56
CA ASP A 53 -0.96 1.14 -7.83
C ASP A 53 -0.88 1.65 -9.26
N ALA A 54 -0.81 0.74 -10.23
CA ALA A 54 -0.88 1.08 -11.63
C ALA A 54 -2.34 1.36 -12.01
N SER A 55 -2.59 2.56 -12.53
CA SER A 55 -3.86 2.88 -13.15
C SER A 55 -4.04 2.06 -14.43
N GLU A 56 -5.25 1.59 -14.70
CA GLU A 56 -5.63 0.84 -15.90
C GLU A 56 -5.05 -0.60 -15.95
N ALA A 57 -4.53 -1.12 -14.85
CA ALA A 57 -4.03 -2.48 -14.77
C ALA A 57 -5.13 -3.50 -14.46
N THR A 58 -4.94 -4.72 -14.92
CA THR A 58 -5.71 -5.87 -14.43
C THR A 58 -5.04 -6.41 -13.17
N GLY A 59 -5.77 -6.39 -12.06
CA GLY A 59 -5.22 -6.72 -10.76
C GLY A 59 -5.94 -7.84 -10.03
N LEU A 60 -5.19 -8.50 -9.16
CA LEU A 60 -5.65 -9.51 -8.22
C LEU A 60 -4.99 -9.24 -6.86
N SER A 61 -5.77 -9.25 -5.79
CA SER A 61 -5.23 -9.19 -4.43
C SER A 61 -5.92 -10.18 -3.50
N ALA A 62 -5.22 -10.59 -2.47
CA ALA A 62 -5.80 -11.38 -1.39
C ALA A 62 -5.19 -10.96 -0.06
N SER A 63 -6.04 -10.82 0.96
CA SER A 63 -5.61 -10.58 2.35
C SER A 63 -6.07 -11.72 3.24
N PHE A 64 -5.26 -12.03 4.25
CA PHE A 64 -5.50 -13.08 5.23
C PHE A 64 -5.36 -12.51 6.65
N ASP A 65 -6.45 -12.63 7.42
CA ASP A 65 -6.43 -12.33 8.86
C ASP A 65 -5.78 -13.48 9.62
N ILE A 66 -4.55 -13.25 10.08
CA ILE A 66 -3.80 -14.22 10.89
C ILE A 66 -4.37 -14.26 12.32
N GLY A 67 -4.97 -13.17 12.78
CA GLY A 67 -5.46 -12.97 14.14
C GLY A 67 -4.47 -12.22 15.03
N ASN A 68 -4.94 -11.80 16.21
CA ASN A 68 -4.17 -11.04 17.19
C ASN A 68 -3.55 -9.74 16.64
N GLY A 69 -4.24 -9.09 15.69
CA GLY A 69 -3.78 -7.86 15.05
C GLY A 69 -2.86 -8.09 13.85
N PHE A 70 -2.45 -9.31 13.53
CA PHE A 70 -1.63 -9.61 12.36
C PHE A 70 -2.48 -9.93 11.14
N ALA A 71 -2.06 -9.39 10.00
CA ALA A 71 -2.60 -9.73 8.69
C ALA A 71 -1.47 -9.85 7.66
N ALA A 72 -1.70 -10.69 6.65
CA ALA A 72 -0.82 -10.80 5.49
C ALA A 72 -1.63 -10.52 4.22
N ALA A 73 -1.00 -9.93 3.21
CA ALA A 73 -1.61 -9.72 1.91
C ALA A 73 -0.64 -10.02 0.79
N VAL A 74 -1.18 -10.40 -0.36
CA VAL A 74 -0.44 -10.58 -1.61
C VAL A 74 -1.21 -9.90 -2.71
N GLY A 75 -0.51 -9.44 -3.75
CA GLY A 75 -1.12 -8.79 -4.88
C GLY A 75 -0.31 -8.97 -6.15
N TYR A 76 -1.02 -8.86 -7.25
CA TYR A 76 -0.50 -8.85 -8.60
C TYR A 76 -1.28 -7.83 -9.43
N GLU A 77 -0.60 -7.14 -10.32
CA GLU A 77 -1.19 -6.32 -11.35
C GLU A 77 -0.34 -6.36 -12.62
N GLY A 78 -0.99 -6.21 -13.77
CA GLY A 78 -0.30 -6.23 -15.05
C GLY A 78 -1.13 -5.63 -16.17
N GLU A 79 -0.48 -5.32 -17.28
CA GLU A 79 -1.08 -4.70 -18.45
C GLU A 79 -1.87 -5.72 -19.28
N GLY A 80 -3.01 -6.19 -18.75
CA GLY A 80 -3.84 -7.21 -19.40
C GLY A 80 -4.56 -6.76 -20.67
N ASP A 81 -4.63 -5.46 -20.91
CA ASP A 81 -5.28 -4.82 -22.06
C ASP A 81 -4.30 -4.57 -23.22
N THR A 82 -3.02 -4.79 -23.04
CA THR A 82 -1.99 -4.63 -24.07
C THR A 82 -1.78 -5.88 -24.89
N ALA A 83 -1.14 -5.73 -26.05
CA ALA A 83 -0.76 -6.86 -26.90
C ALA A 83 0.29 -7.78 -26.23
N SER A 84 1.00 -7.29 -25.23
CA SER A 84 1.97 -8.05 -24.44
C SER A 84 1.30 -9.04 -23.49
N GLY A 85 0.09 -8.69 -22.99
CA GLY A 85 -0.68 -9.56 -22.11
C GLY A 85 -0.13 -9.64 -20.68
N LEU A 86 -0.81 -10.41 -19.83
CA LEU A 86 -0.44 -10.64 -18.44
C LEU A 86 0.68 -11.68 -18.32
N MET A 87 1.59 -11.48 -17.37
CA MET A 87 2.67 -12.43 -17.04
C MET A 87 3.57 -12.76 -18.22
N THR A 88 3.81 -11.79 -19.10
CA THR A 88 4.69 -11.96 -20.25
C THR A 88 5.97 -11.14 -20.05
N LYS A 89 7.05 -11.60 -20.65
CA LYS A 89 8.34 -10.91 -20.55
C LYS A 89 8.33 -9.51 -21.18
N GLU A 90 7.42 -9.27 -22.10
CA GLU A 90 7.29 -8.00 -22.82
C GLU A 90 6.32 -7.02 -22.16
N GLY A 91 5.48 -7.49 -21.22
CA GLY A 91 4.52 -6.70 -20.46
C GLY A 91 5.13 -6.07 -19.23
N THR A 92 4.38 -5.15 -18.63
CA THR A 92 4.68 -4.64 -17.29
C THR A 92 3.86 -5.44 -16.29
N ASP A 93 4.53 -6.06 -15.34
CA ASP A 93 3.91 -6.84 -14.29
C ASP A 93 4.44 -6.39 -12.92
N THR A 94 3.56 -6.34 -11.93
CA THR A 94 3.96 -6.06 -10.56
C THR A 94 3.36 -7.09 -9.62
N TYR A 95 4.16 -7.60 -8.71
CA TYR A 95 3.69 -8.49 -7.66
C TYR A 95 4.30 -8.11 -6.33
N GLY A 96 3.58 -8.39 -5.28
CA GLY A 96 4.05 -8.05 -3.95
C GLY A 96 3.38 -8.82 -2.84
N ALA A 97 3.92 -8.60 -1.65
CA ALA A 97 3.41 -9.17 -0.41
C ALA A 97 3.61 -8.19 0.74
N GLN A 98 2.69 -8.22 1.68
CA GLN A 98 2.76 -7.41 2.89
C GLN A 98 2.47 -8.24 4.13
N LEU A 99 3.20 -7.96 5.20
CA LEU A 99 2.85 -8.36 6.55
C LEU A 99 2.54 -7.11 7.36
N SER A 100 1.42 -7.08 8.04
CA SER A 100 1.01 -5.95 8.88
C SER A 100 0.59 -6.40 10.27
N TYR A 101 0.74 -5.47 11.20
CA TYR A 101 0.25 -5.58 12.56
C TYR A 101 -0.50 -4.30 12.92
N SER A 102 -1.66 -4.42 13.55
CA SER A 102 -2.45 -3.28 14.03
C SER A 102 -3.00 -3.54 15.42
N ALA A 103 -2.99 -2.50 16.23
CA ALA A 103 -3.60 -2.41 17.54
C ALA A 103 -4.36 -1.08 17.66
N ASP A 104 -5.01 -0.84 18.79
CA ASP A 104 -5.87 0.33 18.97
C ASP A 104 -5.17 1.67 18.69
N GLN A 105 -3.90 1.78 19.05
CA GLN A 105 -3.15 3.04 18.99
C GLN A 105 -1.99 3.04 18.00
N TYR A 106 -1.60 1.91 17.45
CA TYR A 106 -0.45 1.82 16.55
C TYR A 106 -0.61 0.69 15.55
N ALA A 107 0.01 0.89 14.40
CA ALA A 107 0.19 -0.17 13.42
C ALA A 107 1.57 -0.09 12.78
N ALA A 108 2.00 -1.19 12.20
CA ALA A 108 3.21 -1.29 11.40
C ALA A 108 2.97 -2.24 10.23
N SER A 109 3.64 -2.00 9.10
CA SER A 109 3.62 -2.90 7.94
C SER A 109 5.00 -2.98 7.31
N LEU A 110 5.32 -4.17 6.82
CA LEU A 110 6.47 -4.45 5.97
C LEU A 110 5.95 -4.94 4.63
N THR A 111 6.29 -4.24 3.56
CA THR A 111 5.84 -4.53 2.21
C THR A 111 7.02 -4.81 1.30
N TYR A 112 6.90 -5.83 0.49
CA TYR A 112 7.76 -6.15 -0.64
C TYR A 112 6.98 -5.98 -1.92
N ALA A 113 7.57 -5.40 -2.96
CA ALA A 113 7.04 -5.37 -4.30
C ALA A 113 8.18 -5.56 -5.31
N ASN A 114 7.87 -6.22 -6.42
CA ASN A 114 8.73 -6.28 -7.58
C ASN A 114 7.97 -5.72 -8.77
N TYR A 115 8.53 -4.73 -9.42
CA TYR A 115 8.03 -4.08 -10.61
C TYR A 115 8.89 -4.51 -11.79
N ASP A 116 8.34 -5.38 -12.62
CA ASP A 116 8.98 -5.95 -13.79
C ASP A 116 8.49 -5.24 -15.07
N THR A 117 9.41 -4.76 -15.85
CA THR A 117 9.16 -4.20 -17.18
C THR A 117 10.00 -4.96 -18.20
N SER A 118 9.71 -4.79 -19.49
CA SER A 118 10.50 -5.40 -20.56
C SER A 118 12.01 -5.12 -20.53
N THR A 119 12.44 -4.12 -19.75
CA THR A 119 13.82 -3.60 -19.73
C THR A 119 14.47 -3.53 -18.37
N THR A 120 13.70 -3.58 -17.30
CA THR A 120 14.20 -3.34 -15.94
C THR A 120 13.30 -4.00 -14.92
N ASP A 121 13.90 -4.75 -14.00
CA ASP A 121 13.26 -5.19 -12.77
C ASP A 121 13.65 -4.25 -11.63
N THR A 122 12.68 -3.83 -10.84
CA THR A 122 12.92 -3.04 -9.65
C THR A 122 12.28 -3.71 -8.44
N THR A 123 13.09 -4.02 -7.45
CA THR A 123 12.62 -4.55 -6.18
C THR A 123 12.46 -3.42 -5.18
N TYR A 124 11.32 -3.38 -4.51
CA TYR A 124 10.99 -2.40 -3.47
C TYR A 124 10.79 -3.09 -2.11
N TRP A 125 11.27 -2.41 -1.06
CA TRP A 125 10.98 -2.73 0.31
C TRP A 125 10.47 -1.49 1.02
N GLY A 126 9.30 -1.59 1.65
CA GLY A 126 8.67 -0.51 2.38
C GLY A 126 8.39 -0.91 3.84
N LEU A 127 8.69 -0.01 4.75
CA LEU A 127 8.36 -0.12 6.17
C LEU A 127 7.55 1.08 6.60
N ASN A 128 6.39 0.85 7.18
CA ASN A 128 5.52 1.89 7.71
C ASN A 128 5.14 1.65 9.14
N GLY A 129 4.79 2.72 9.82
CA GLY A 129 4.18 2.64 11.12
C GLY A 129 3.52 3.94 11.53
N TYR A 130 2.51 3.84 12.38
CA TYR A 130 1.92 4.99 13.04
C TYR A 130 1.65 4.74 14.51
N TRP A 131 1.54 5.84 15.24
CA TRP A 131 1.04 5.89 16.59
C TRP A 131 0.03 7.02 16.74
N THR A 132 -1.07 6.78 17.47
CA THR A 132 -2.08 7.78 17.81
C THR A 132 -2.32 7.80 19.32
N PRO A 133 -2.59 8.97 19.94
CA PRO A 133 -2.97 9.03 21.35
C PRO A 133 -4.32 8.35 21.58
N ALA A 134 -4.52 7.79 22.79
CA ALA A 134 -5.79 7.15 23.17
C ALA A 134 -6.97 8.12 23.18
N GLU A 135 -6.71 9.40 23.47
CA GLU A 135 -7.72 10.44 23.51
C GLU A 135 -7.51 11.43 22.36
N THR A 136 -8.53 11.64 21.54
CA THR A 136 -8.54 12.65 20.49
C THR A 136 -8.76 14.05 21.08
N GLY A 137 -8.21 15.09 20.42
CA GLY A 137 -8.36 16.47 20.87
C GLY A 137 -7.40 16.89 21.99
N THR A 138 -6.39 16.07 22.25
CA THR A 138 -5.27 16.42 23.15
C THR A 138 -4.18 17.16 22.38
N ALA A 139 -3.29 17.87 23.08
CA ALA A 139 -2.11 18.50 22.48
C ALA A 139 -1.03 17.45 22.05
N VAL A 140 -1.29 16.17 22.27
CA VAL A 140 -0.38 15.09 21.90
C VAL A 140 -0.61 14.73 20.45
N PRO A 141 0.42 14.81 19.56
CA PRO A 141 0.27 14.56 18.16
C PRO A 141 0.14 13.07 17.84
N SER A 142 -0.55 12.73 16.73
CA SER A 142 -0.38 11.46 16.06
C SER A 142 0.87 11.52 15.18
N ILE A 143 1.58 10.41 15.06
CA ILE A 143 2.84 10.31 14.32
C ILE A 143 2.72 9.15 13.34
N SER A 144 3.07 9.41 12.07
CA SER A 144 3.25 8.37 11.05
C SER A 144 4.64 8.48 10.45
N VAL A 145 5.27 7.35 10.22
CA VAL A 145 6.59 7.26 9.59
C VAL A 145 6.57 6.20 8.50
N GLY A 146 7.31 6.43 7.42
CA GLY A 146 7.47 5.50 6.33
C GLY A 146 8.88 5.58 5.76
N TYR A 147 9.37 4.44 5.29
CA TYR A 147 10.63 4.32 4.61
C TYR A 147 10.52 3.28 3.50
N GLU A 148 11.00 3.62 2.31
CA GLU A 148 11.02 2.74 1.14
C GLU A 148 12.41 2.75 0.50
N VAL A 149 12.85 1.59 0.04
CA VAL A 149 14.05 1.42 -0.79
C VAL A 149 13.66 0.71 -2.07
N GLY A 150 14.07 1.26 -3.21
CA GLY A 150 13.95 0.63 -4.53
C GLY A 150 15.33 0.30 -5.10
N ASN A 151 15.49 -0.95 -5.54
CA ASN A 151 16.73 -1.47 -6.11
C ASN A 151 16.47 -1.92 -7.55
N PRO A 152 16.72 -1.03 -8.55
CA PRO A 152 16.64 -1.41 -9.95
C PRO A 152 17.85 -2.27 -10.36
N ASP A 153 17.59 -3.31 -11.16
CA ASP A 153 18.62 -4.28 -11.58
C ASP A 153 19.58 -3.74 -12.66
N ASN A 154 19.16 -2.71 -13.40
CA ASN A 154 19.94 -2.14 -14.51
C ASN A 154 20.84 -0.98 -14.10
N THR A 155 20.85 -0.56 -12.86
CA THR A 155 21.71 0.49 -12.32
C THR A 155 22.29 0.08 -10.97
N SER A 156 23.40 0.70 -10.59
CA SER A 156 23.98 0.54 -9.26
C SER A 156 23.50 1.61 -8.26
N VAL A 157 22.46 2.36 -8.61
CA VAL A 157 21.95 3.47 -7.79
C VAL A 157 20.60 3.06 -7.22
N ASP A 158 20.59 2.77 -5.94
CA ASP A 158 19.36 2.53 -5.19
C ASP A 158 18.61 3.85 -4.96
N THR A 159 17.28 3.77 -4.94
CA THR A 159 16.43 4.88 -4.53
C THR A 159 15.95 4.69 -3.11
N SER A 160 15.85 5.76 -2.34
CA SER A 160 15.26 5.71 -1.01
C SER A 160 14.33 6.88 -0.78
N HIS A 161 13.16 6.60 -0.21
CA HIS A 161 12.17 7.58 0.18
C HIS A 161 11.84 7.42 1.65
N TYR A 162 11.66 8.54 2.34
CA TYR A 162 11.21 8.53 3.73
C TYR A 162 10.14 9.60 3.93
N LEU A 163 9.18 9.28 4.79
CA LEU A 163 8.10 10.15 5.17
C LEU A 163 7.99 10.19 6.69
N SER A 164 7.77 11.38 7.23
CA SER A 164 7.38 11.56 8.62
C SER A 164 6.26 12.58 8.67
N LEU A 165 5.11 12.17 9.17
CA LEU A 165 3.95 13.03 9.35
C LEU A 165 3.63 13.15 10.83
N ILE A 166 3.42 14.39 11.28
CA ILE A 166 3.00 14.72 12.64
C ILE A 166 1.71 15.51 12.53
N HIS A 167 0.64 14.98 13.12
CA HIS A 167 -0.65 15.65 13.13
C HIS A 167 -1.10 15.96 14.57
N ILE A 168 -1.40 17.23 14.81
CA ILE A 168 -1.95 17.72 16.09
C ILE A 168 -3.43 18.04 15.84
N SER A 169 -4.33 17.29 16.49
CA SER A 169 -5.75 17.62 16.47
C SER A 169 -5.99 18.80 17.40
N GLU A 170 -6.42 19.94 16.88
CA GLU A 170 -6.86 21.04 17.72
C GLU A 170 -8.13 20.62 18.48
N PRO A 171 -8.22 20.92 19.80
CA PRO A 171 -9.46 20.72 20.52
C PRO A 171 -10.53 21.61 19.89
N THR A 172 -11.61 21.01 19.43
CA THR A 172 -12.78 21.75 18.95
C THR A 172 -13.31 22.57 20.10
N ARG A 173 -13.07 23.88 20.13
CA ARG A 173 -13.78 24.78 21.06
C ARG A 173 -15.25 24.74 20.62
N LEU A 174 -16.07 24.06 21.40
CA LEU A 174 -17.50 24.37 21.43
C LEU A 174 -17.59 25.84 21.85
N GLN A 175 -17.91 26.73 20.92
CA GLN A 175 -18.40 28.04 21.25
C GLN A 175 -19.78 27.80 21.83
N ASP A 176 -19.89 27.90 23.15
CA ASP A 176 -21.17 28.06 23.85
C ASP A 176 -21.81 29.35 23.31
N ILE A 177 -22.90 29.17 22.56
CA ILE A 177 -23.82 30.24 22.15
C ILE A 177 -24.92 30.34 23.21
#